data_beeb169d09a57eeca46c5c86ca085bdd
#
_entry.id   beeb169d09a57eeca46c5c86ca085bdd
#
_cell.length_a   1.000
_cell.length_b   1.000
_cell.length_c   1.000
_cell.angle_alpha   90.00
_cell.angle_beta   90.00
_cell.angle_gamma   90.00
#
_symmetry.space_group_name_H-M   'P 1'
#
loop_
_entity.id
_entity.type
_entity.pdbx_description
1 polymer ?
#
loop_
_entity_poly.entity_id
_entity_poly.type
_entity_poly.pdbx_seq_one_letter_code
_entity_poly.pdbx_strand_id
1 'polypeptide(L)'
;MQAQTDTTKRKGLVRLNIDLLSPVYGYFSDAPAKRMGGEAMLEISKNDTLFYVLEAGFHKMEYTRDLFQTTSNGLFLRAGVNRNLMKYYNKKDKDIVYIGARVSASTYQLDYPVFNLDSTYFGKGKSVVVPSANYMAFWVEGVFGTRIEVVKNLFLGADLRGALMVYHTNQSAYKTLFVPGFGNPLNGASLWVNYSVGYKF
;
A
#
# COMPACT_ATOMS: atom_id res chain seq x y z
N MET A 1 27.15 19.06 -36.09
CA MET A 1 27.35 18.98 -34.64
C MET A 1 26.86 17.63 -34.17
N GLN A 2 27.77 16.69 -33.95
CA GLN A 2 27.43 15.36 -33.39
C GLN A 2 27.30 15.50 -31.89
N ALA A 3 26.11 15.24 -31.37
CA ALA A 3 25.88 15.11 -29.92
C ALA A 3 26.60 13.90 -29.43
N GLN A 4 27.68 14.06 -28.71
CA GLN A 4 28.42 13.03 -28.03
C GLN A 4 27.52 12.46 -26.92
N THR A 5 26.94 11.30 -27.16
CA THR A 5 26.20 10.53 -26.15
C THR A 5 27.21 9.95 -25.17
N ASP A 6 27.49 10.69 -24.11
CA ASP A 6 28.34 10.23 -23.00
C ASP A 6 27.57 9.20 -22.17
N THR A 7 27.71 7.93 -22.57
CA THR A 7 27.17 6.75 -21.87
C THR A 7 28.03 6.37 -20.67
N THR A 8 28.24 7.27 -19.74
CA THR A 8 28.78 6.92 -18.43
C THR A 8 27.72 6.11 -17.67
N LYS A 9 27.87 4.78 -17.64
CA LYS A 9 27.06 3.89 -16.79
C LYS A 9 27.11 4.40 -15.36
N ARG A 10 25.99 4.98 -14.87
CA ARG A 10 25.85 5.32 -13.46
C ARG A 10 25.86 4.03 -12.65
N LYS A 11 26.59 4.03 -11.52
CA LYS A 11 26.55 2.92 -10.54
C LYS A 11 25.10 2.72 -10.11
N GLY A 12 24.71 1.45 -9.92
CA GLY A 12 23.37 1.10 -9.47
C GLY A 12 22.94 1.97 -8.28
N LEU A 13 21.75 2.53 -8.37
CA LEU A 13 21.16 3.42 -7.36
C LEU A 13 20.29 2.59 -6.44
N VAL A 14 20.50 2.72 -5.15
CA VAL A 14 19.65 2.13 -4.11
C VAL A 14 18.96 3.26 -3.36
N ARG A 15 17.65 3.20 -3.25
CA ARG A 15 16.82 4.16 -2.51
C ARG A 15 15.89 3.41 -1.58
N LEU A 16 15.84 3.85 -0.33
CA LEU A 16 14.85 3.41 0.64
C LEU A 16 13.82 4.52 0.84
N ASN A 17 12.54 4.20 0.69
CA ASN A 17 11.43 5.13 0.92
C ASN A 17 10.54 4.61 2.04
N ILE A 18 9.96 5.52 2.80
CA ILE A 18 9.01 5.23 3.87
C ILE A 18 7.72 6.00 3.57
N ASP A 19 6.58 5.34 3.70
CA ASP A 19 5.27 5.96 3.55
C ASP A 19 4.96 6.89 4.74
N LEU A 20 4.44 8.07 4.41
CA LEU A 20 4.07 9.08 5.40
C LEU A 20 2.57 9.06 5.73
N LEU A 21 1.72 8.56 4.83
CA LEU A 21 0.26 8.62 5.00
C LEU A 21 -0.28 7.53 5.90
N SER A 22 0.22 6.31 5.77
CA SER A 22 -0.32 5.17 6.53
C SER A 22 -0.25 5.35 8.04
N PRO A 23 0.83 5.91 8.63
CA PRO A 23 0.86 6.19 10.07
C PRO A 23 -0.08 7.32 10.49
N VAL A 24 -0.26 8.32 9.63
CA VAL A 24 -0.96 9.57 9.96
C VAL A 24 -2.47 9.42 9.81
N TYR A 25 -2.93 8.62 8.86
CA TYR A 25 -4.36 8.47 8.57
C TYR A 25 -5.19 7.93 9.76
N GLY A 26 -4.57 7.09 10.59
CA GLY A 26 -5.21 6.56 11.81
C GLY A 26 -5.37 7.60 12.92
N TYR A 27 -4.59 8.67 12.90
CA TYR A 27 -4.57 9.68 13.95
C TYR A 27 -5.64 10.77 13.76
N PHE A 28 -5.99 11.07 12.51
CA PHE A 28 -6.92 12.16 12.16
C PHE A 28 -8.32 11.68 11.75
N SER A 29 -8.59 10.38 11.81
CA SER A 29 -9.88 9.82 11.42
C SER A 29 -10.80 9.70 12.63
N ASP A 30 -11.76 10.62 12.76
CA ASP A 30 -12.94 10.49 13.65
C ASP A 30 -13.99 9.51 13.08
N ALA A 31 -13.68 8.84 11.99
CA ALA A 31 -14.56 7.90 11.33
C ALA A 31 -14.69 6.60 12.16
N PRO A 32 -15.79 5.84 11.98
CA PRO A 32 -15.99 4.54 12.63
C PRO A 32 -14.91 3.51 12.29
N ALA A 33 -14.02 3.82 11.34
CA ALA A 33 -12.91 3.00 10.91
C ALA A 33 -11.58 3.66 11.27
N LYS A 34 -10.89 3.14 12.28
CA LYS A 34 -9.51 3.53 12.60
C LYS A 34 -8.54 2.67 11.80
N ARG A 35 -7.62 3.30 11.07
CA ARG A 35 -6.56 2.62 10.32
C ARG A 35 -5.20 3.00 10.88
N MET A 36 -4.35 2.01 11.07
CA MET A 36 -2.94 2.19 11.45
C MET A 36 -2.10 1.30 10.55
N GLY A 37 -0.94 1.79 10.13
CA GLY A 37 -0.05 1.01 9.31
C GLY A 37 1.27 1.69 9.03
N GLY A 38 2.12 1.00 8.29
CA GLY A 38 3.40 1.51 7.81
C GLY A 38 3.87 0.70 6.62
N GLU A 39 4.58 1.36 5.72
CA GLU A 39 5.11 0.77 4.50
C GLU A 39 6.51 1.28 4.25
N ALA A 40 7.41 0.37 3.87
CA ALA A 40 8.75 0.67 3.41
C ALA A 40 8.93 0.13 1.99
N MET A 41 9.63 0.89 1.14
CA MET A 41 9.88 0.56 -0.25
C MET A 41 11.36 0.68 -0.56
N LEU A 42 11.94 -0.38 -1.12
CA LEU A 42 13.30 -0.43 -1.65
C LEU A 42 13.23 -0.32 -3.17
N GLU A 43 13.93 0.67 -3.72
CA GLU A 43 14.12 0.87 -5.16
C GLU A 43 15.56 0.63 -5.54
N ILE A 44 15.80 -0.26 -6.51
CA ILE A 44 17.13 -0.58 -7.04
C ILE A 44 17.13 -0.28 -8.54
N SER A 45 17.97 0.64 -8.97
CA SER A 45 18.12 0.96 -10.38
C SER A 45 19.35 0.29 -10.97
N LYS A 46 19.16 -0.39 -12.08
CA LYS A 46 20.26 -0.87 -12.93
C LYS A 46 20.68 0.18 -13.95
N ASN A 47 19.71 0.96 -14.44
CA ASN A 47 19.87 2.03 -15.43
C ASN A 47 19.00 3.20 -15.00
N ASP A 48 19.29 4.42 -15.46
CA ASP A 48 18.49 5.62 -15.13
C ASP A 48 17.01 5.54 -15.58
N THR A 49 16.63 4.50 -16.31
CA THR A 49 15.29 4.35 -16.89
C THR A 49 14.43 3.32 -16.16
N LEU A 50 15.03 2.25 -15.61
CA LEU A 50 14.29 1.14 -15.00
C LEU A 50 14.72 0.93 -13.56
N PHE A 51 13.73 0.87 -12.66
CA PHE A 51 13.90 0.64 -11.22
C PHE A 51 13.13 -0.62 -10.83
N TYR A 52 13.80 -1.55 -10.18
CA TYR A 52 13.16 -2.68 -9.51
C TYR A 52 12.69 -2.20 -8.13
N VAL A 53 11.52 -2.63 -7.75
CA VAL A 53 10.86 -2.16 -6.52
C VAL A 53 10.40 -3.35 -5.71
N LEU A 54 10.70 -3.30 -4.41
CA LEU A 54 10.19 -4.20 -3.40
C LEU A 54 9.58 -3.36 -2.28
N GLU A 55 8.34 -3.63 -1.94
CA GLU A 55 7.62 -2.94 -0.87
C GLU A 55 7.11 -3.95 0.14
N ALA A 56 7.21 -3.61 1.42
CA ALA A 56 6.66 -4.39 2.51
C ALA A 56 6.00 -3.47 3.52
N GLY A 57 4.89 -3.92 4.09
CA GLY A 57 4.18 -3.13 5.07
C GLY A 57 3.20 -3.95 5.89
N PHE A 58 2.62 -3.26 6.87
CA PHE A 58 1.56 -3.79 7.70
C PHE A 58 0.41 -2.78 7.78
N HIS A 59 -0.81 -3.28 7.85
CA HIS A 59 -1.99 -2.47 8.12
C HIS A 59 -2.87 -3.16 9.14
N LYS A 60 -3.40 -2.35 10.06
CA LYS A 60 -4.44 -2.72 10.99
C LYS A 60 -5.62 -1.79 10.78
N MET A 61 -6.82 -2.34 10.69
CA MET A 61 -8.06 -1.57 10.62
C MET A 61 -9.01 -2.08 11.69
N GLU A 62 -9.50 -1.16 12.50
CA GLU A 62 -10.57 -1.40 13.48
C GLU A 62 -11.82 -0.65 12.99
N TYR A 63 -12.91 -1.37 12.87
CA TYR A 63 -14.20 -0.81 12.49
C TYR A 63 -15.19 -1.06 13.62
N THR A 64 -15.75 0.01 14.18
CA THR A 64 -16.69 -0.06 15.28
C THR A 64 -17.98 0.68 14.90
N ARG A 65 -19.10 -0.03 14.94
CA ARG A 65 -20.47 0.52 14.89
C ARG A 65 -21.25 -0.06 16.06
N ASP A 66 -22.34 0.56 16.42
CA ASP A 66 -23.14 0.29 17.64
C ASP A 66 -23.39 -1.20 17.94
N LEU A 67 -23.54 -2.03 16.90
CA LEU A 67 -23.81 -3.48 17.01
C LEU A 67 -22.72 -4.36 16.41
N PHE A 68 -21.67 -3.77 15.83
CA PHE A 68 -20.70 -4.50 15.01
C PHE A 68 -19.28 -3.95 15.20
N GLN A 69 -18.38 -4.78 15.68
CA GLN A 69 -16.95 -4.46 15.76
C GLN A 69 -16.16 -5.51 15.00
N THR A 70 -15.29 -5.12 14.09
CA THR A 70 -14.37 -6.01 13.38
C THR A 70 -12.98 -5.42 13.32
N THR A 71 -11.98 -6.28 13.43
CA THR A 71 -10.58 -5.92 13.29
C THR A 71 -9.96 -6.73 12.17
N SER A 72 -9.29 -6.06 11.24
CA SER A 72 -8.44 -6.67 10.22
C SER A 72 -7.01 -6.26 10.47
N ASN A 73 -6.11 -7.23 10.59
CA ASN A 73 -4.69 -7.00 10.83
C ASN A 73 -3.86 -7.93 9.95
N GLY A 74 -2.86 -7.39 9.25
CA GLY A 74 -2.01 -8.22 8.40
C GLY A 74 -0.84 -7.50 7.79
N LEU A 75 -0.03 -8.32 7.11
CA LEU A 75 1.17 -7.93 6.39
C LEU A 75 0.91 -8.00 4.88
N PHE A 76 1.61 -7.19 4.13
CA PHE A 76 1.59 -7.25 2.68
C PHE A 76 2.99 -7.06 2.10
N LEU A 77 3.18 -7.63 0.93
CA LEU A 77 4.39 -7.54 0.13
C LEU A 77 4.00 -7.19 -1.30
N ARG A 78 4.78 -6.30 -1.93
CA ARG A 78 4.63 -5.93 -3.33
C ARG A 78 5.99 -5.97 -4.02
N ALA A 79 6.02 -6.50 -5.23
CA ALA A 79 7.21 -6.51 -6.07
C ALA A 79 6.86 -6.00 -7.46
N GLY A 80 7.75 -5.25 -8.09
CA GLY A 80 7.47 -4.71 -9.40
C GLY A 80 8.58 -3.87 -9.99
N VAL A 81 8.21 -3.08 -10.98
CA VAL A 81 9.13 -2.22 -11.73
C VAL A 81 8.54 -0.84 -11.93
N ASN A 82 9.40 0.18 -11.91
CA ASN A 82 9.10 1.55 -12.30
C ASN A 82 9.93 1.90 -13.54
N ARG A 83 9.29 2.53 -14.52
CA ARG A 83 9.96 3.10 -15.70
C ARG A 83 9.91 4.60 -15.61
N ASN A 84 11.07 5.23 -15.56
CA ASN A 84 11.20 6.68 -15.65
C ASN A 84 10.76 7.18 -17.04
N LEU A 85 9.87 8.15 -17.07
CA LEU A 85 9.35 8.78 -18.27
C LEU A 85 10.13 10.05 -18.66
N MET A 86 10.89 10.62 -17.71
CA MET A 86 11.66 11.84 -17.96
C MET A 86 12.98 11.54 -18.65
N LYS A 87 13.33 12.37 -19.61
CA LYS A 87 14.67 12.43 -20.18
C LYS A 87 15.48 13.45 -19.36
N TYR A 88 16.60 13.01 -18.80
CA TYR A 88 17.49 13.92 -18.08
C TYR A 88 18.20 14.84 -19.08
N TYR A 89 17.96 16.15 -18.95
CA TYR A 89 18.68 17.17 -19.73
C TYR A 89 20.01 17.54 -19.08
N ASN A 90 20.09 17.44 -17.75
CA ASN A 90 21.30 17.74 -16.98
C ASN A 90 21.71 16.52 -16.14
N LYS A 91 23.04 16.29 -16.01
CA LYS A 91 23.60 15.24 -15.13
C LYS A 91 23.26 15.43 -13.64
N LYS A 92 22.81 16.64 -13.26
CA LYS A 92 22.41 16.97 -11.87
C LYS A 92 20.94 16.68 -11.56
N ASP A 93 20.10 16.57 -12.58
CA ASP A 93 18.65 16.35 -12.39
C ASP A 93 18.45 14.91 -11.94
N LYS A 94 17.83 14.73 -10.78
CA LYS A 94 17.54 13.43 -10.16
C LYS A 94 16.04 13.22 -9.97
N ASP A 95 15.24 14.21 -10.34
CA ASP A 95 13.80 14.13 -10.31
C ASP A 95 13.32 13.12 -11.33
N ILE A 96 12.32 12.35 -10.97
CA ILE A 96 11.72 11.36 -11.87
C ILE A 96 10.20 11.45 -11.85
N VAL A 97 9.62 11.28 -13.04
CA VAL A 97 8.21 10.92 -13.20
C VAL A 97 8.19 9.53 -13.78
N TYR A 98 7.40 8.65 -13.20
CA TYR A 98 7.43 7.24 -13.59
C TYR A 98 6.05 6.62 -13.67
N ILE A 99 5.99 5.56 -14.48
CA ILE A 99 4.90 4.60 -14.48
C ILE A 99 5.44 3.25 -14.02
N GLY A 100 4.64 2.52 -13.28
CA GLY A 100 5.07 1.22 -12.74
C GLY A 100 3.95 0.20 -12.70
N ALA A 101 4.36 -1.05 -12.54
CA ALA A 101 3.47 -2.18 -12.30
C ALA A 101 3.97 -2.99 -11.11
N ARG A 102 3.03 -3.57 -10.34
CA ARG A 102 3.29 -4.39 -9.16
C ARG A 102 2.48 -5.68 -9.21
N VAL A 103 3.05 -6.72 -8.64
CA VAL A 103 2.32 -7.89 -8.17
C VAL A 103 2.38 -7.89 -6.66
N SER A 104 1.28 -8.22 -6.01
CA SER A 104 1.10 -7.96 -4.59
C SER A 104 0.40 -9.12 -3.91
N ALA A 105 0.81 -9.37 -2.67
CA ALA A 105 0.23 -10.41 -1.82
C ALA A 105 0.05 -9.87 -0.41
N SER A 106 -0.99 -10.35 0.28
CA SER A 106 -1.24 -10.07 1.69
C SER A 106 -1.66 -11.34 2.42
N THR A 107 -1.20 -11.44 3.67
CA THR A 107 -1.73 -12.37 4.65
C THR A 107 -2.28 -11.58 5.82
N TYR A 108 -3.50 -11.89 6.24
CA TYR A 108 -4.19 -11.11 7.26
C TYR A 108 -5.13 -11.98 8.08
N GLN A 109 -5.35 -11.54 9.31
CA GLN A 109 -6.27 -12.13 10.26
C GLN A 109 -7.49 -11.21 10.37
N LEU A 110 -8.67 -11.83 10.35
CA LEU A 110 -9.93 -11.15 10.64
C LEU A 110 -10.43 -11.66 11.99
N ASP A 111 -10.57 -10.72 12.91
CA ASP A 111 -11.27 -10.94 14.16
C ASP A 111 -12.71 -10.48 13.97
N TYR A 112 -13.63 -11.43 13.99
CA TYR A 112 -15.04 -11.17 13.83
C TYR A 112 -15.69 -10.72 15.13
N PRO A 113 -16.71 -9.89 15.01
CA PRO A 113 -17.26 -9.17 16.13
C PRO A 113 -18.09 -10.03 17.07
N VAL A 114 -18.20 -9.51 18.25
CA VAL A 114 -19.29 -9.83 19.14
C VAL A 114 -20.55 -9.13 18.64
N PHE A 115 -21.51 -9.88 18.11
CA PHE A 115 -22.84 -9.34 17.85
C PHE A 115 -23.58 -9.23 19.20
N ASN A 116 -23.72 -8.03 19.73
CA ASN A 116 -24.61 -7.75 20.85
C ASN A 116 -26.03 -7.61 20.30
N LEU A 117 -26.75 -8.71 20.25
CA LEU A 117 -28.19 -8.68 20.00
C LEU A 117 -28.86 -8.13 21.26
N ASP A 118 -29.30 -6.87 21.21
CA ASP A 118 -29.99 -6.22 22.32
C ASP A 118 -31.27 -7.00 22.66
N SER A 119 -31.42 -7.33 23.95
CA SER A 119 -32.32 -8.37 24.43
C SER A 119 -33.78 -7.92 24.65
N THR A 120 -34.15 -6.70 24.23
CA THR A 120 -35.48 -6.15 24.51
C THR A 120 -36.59 -6.90 23.80
N TYR A 121 -36.32 -7.60 22.70
CA TYR A 121 -37.33 -8.31 21.88
C TYR A 121 -37.16 -9.84 21.82
N PHE A 122 -35.94 -10.38 22.05
CA PHE A 122 -35.64 -11.80 21.85
C PHE A 122 -35.08 -12.55 23.08
N GLY A 123 -35.25 -12.01 24.28
CA GLY A 123 -34.69 -12.61 25.50
C GLY A 123 -33.18 -12.35 25.64
N LYS A 124 -32.55 -12.83 26.70
CA LYS A 124 -31.14 -12.53 27.06
C LYS A 124 -30.20 -12.54 25.85
N GLY A 125 -29.59 -11.39 25.56
CA GLY A 125 -28.70 -11.18 24.43
C GLY A 125 -27.62 -12.28 24.33
N LYS A 126 -27.52 -12.88 23.15
CA LYS A 126 -26.55 -13.91 22.85
C LYS A 126 -25.40 -13.27 22.10
N SER A 127 -24.23 -13.18 22.70
CA SER A 127 -23.04 -12.82 21.98
C SER A 127 -22.53 -14.05 21.20
N VAL A 128 -22.50 -13.96 19.89
CA VAL A 128 -21.90 -14.98 19.03
C VAL A 128 -20.45 -14.56 18.75
N VAL A 129 -19.50 -15.28 19.34
CA VAL A 129 -18.07 -15.10 19.03
C VAL A 129 -17.75 -15.98 17.83
N VAL A 130 -17.35 -15.36 16.72
CA VAL A 130 -16.85 -16.09 15.56
C VAL A 130 -15.33 -16.22 15.71
N PRO A 131 -14.75 -17.42 15.55
CA PRO A 131 -13.30 -17.59 15.68
C PRO A 131 -12.56 -16.82 14.60
N SER A 132 -11.42 -16.24 14.97
CA SER A 132 -10.51 -15.57 14.04
C SER A 132 -10.00 -16.53 12.97
N ALA A 133 -9.89 -16.08 11.75
CA ALA A 133 -9.38 -16.88 10.63
C ALA A 133 -8.32 -16.11 9.84
N ASN A 134 -7.34 -16.86 9.32
CA ASN A 134 -6.30 -16.32 8.47
C ASN A 134 -6.72 -16.38 7.02
N TYR A 135 -6.46 -15.28 6.31
CA TYR A 135 -6.82 -15.08 4.92
C TYR A 135 -5.61 -14.67 4.10
N MET A 136 -5.70 -14.90 2.80
CA MET A 136 -4.72 -14.47 1.81
C MET A 136 -5.42 -13.72 0.69
N ALA A 137 -4.73 -12.74 0.12
CA ALA A 137 -5.18 -12.00 -1.04
C ALA A 137 -4.01 -11.74 -1.99
N PHE A 138 -4.30 -11.71 -3.31
CA PHE A 138 -3.36 -11.40 -4.37
C PHE A 138 -3.99 -10.40 -5.33
N TRP A 139 -3.23 -9.40 -5.75
CA TRP A 139 -3.69 -8.38 -6.68
C TRP A 139 -2.55 -7.85 -7.55
N VAL A 140 -2.90 -7.13 -8.60
CA VAL A 140 -1.97 -6.39 -9.45
C VAL A 140 -2.22 -4.91 -9.32
N GLU A 141 -1.15 -4.10 -9.44
CA GLU A 141 -1.25 -2.65 -9.33
C GLU A 141 -0.59 -1.95 -10.52
N GLY A 142 -1.22 -0.87 -10.97
CA GLY A 142 -0.61 0.16 -11.79
C GLY A 142 -0.25 1.35 -10.92
N VAL A 143 0.92 1.93 -11.14
CA VAL A 143 1.43 3.07 -10.36
C VAL A 143 1.85 4.17 -11.30
N PHE A 144 1.45 5.40 -11.00
CA PHE A 144 1.98 6.61 -11.62
C PHE A 144 2.48 7.52 -10.51
N GLY A 145 3.72 8.01 -10.63
CA GLY A 145 4.28 8.77 -9.52
C GLY A 145 5.43 9.67 -9.89
N THR A 146 5.83 10.46 -8.91
CA THR A 146 6.95 11.38 -8.99
C THR A 146 7.85 11.26 -7.76
N ARG A 147 9.14 11.54 -7.96
CA ARG A 147 10.14 11.70 -6.90
C ARG A 147 10.93 12.97 -7.17
N ILE A 148 11.01 13.84 -6.19
CA ILE A 148 11.67 15.13 -6.27
C ILE A 148 12.76 15.20 -5.21
N GLU A 149 14.00 15.53 -5.60
CA GLU A 149 15.10 15.73 -4.65
C GLU A 149 14.96 17.11 -3.98
N VAL A 150 14.58 17.15 -2.70
CA VAL A 150 14.45 18.39 -1.91
C VAL A 150 15.74 18.83 -1.26
N VAL A 151 16.55 17.88 -0.83
CA VAL A 151 17.89 18.07 -0.28
C VAL A 151 18.78 16.96 -0.85
N LYS A 152 20.09 17.15 -0.88
CA LYS A 152 21.02 16.14 -1.39
C LYS A 152 20.69 14.75 -0.83
N ASN A 153 20.39 13.81 -1.73
CA ASN A 153 20.00 12.42 -1.47
C ASN A 153 18.65 12.20 -0.74
N LEU A 154 17.92 13.26 -0.37
CA LEU A 154 16.60 13.16 0.25
C LEU A 154 15.52 13.49 -0.79
N PHE A 155 14.56 12.60 -0.93
CA PHE A 155 13.49 12.67 -1.93
C PHE A 155 12.13 12.70 -1.28
N LEU A 156 11.24 13.54 -1.81
CA LEU A 156 9.81 13.45 -1.58
C LEU A 156 9.16 12.77 -2.77
N GLY A 157 8.24 11.86 -2.49
CA GLY A 157 7.50 11.11 -3.49
C GLY A 157 6.01 11.24 -3.32
N ALA A 158 5.30 11.25 -4.45
CA ALA A 158 3.86 11.14 -4.52
C ALA A 158 3.49 10.11 -5.61
N ASP A 159 2.60 9.18 -5.27
CA ASP A 159 2.15 8.10 -6.15
C ASP A 159 0.64 8.05 -6.20
N LEU A 160 0.09 7.91 -7.40
CA LEU A 160 -1.28 7.45 -7.63
C LEU A 160 -1.22 5.97 -7.97
N ARG A 161 -2.00 5.16 -7.26
CA ARG A 161 -2.00 3.70 -7.40
C ARG A 161 -3.40 3.21 -7.69
N GLY A 162 -3.54 2.38 -8.72
CA GLY A 162 -4.76 1.64 -9.03
C GLY A 162 -4.50 0.14 -8.94
N ALA A 163 -5.34 -0.59 -8.23
CA ALA A 163 -5.20 -2.02 -8.03
C ALA A 163 -6.43 -2.80 -8.46
N LEU A 164 -6.20 -4.00 -8.96
CA LEU A 164 -7.24 -4.98 -9.32
C LEU A 164 -6.99 -6.28 -8.56
N MET A 165 -8.01 -6.71 -7.80
CA MET A 165 -7.98 -7.97 -7.06
C MET A 165 -8.01 -9.14 -8.04
N VAL A 166 -7.03 -10.04 -7.91
CA VAL A 166 -6.97 -11.29 -8.69
C VAL A 166 -7.57 -12.44 -7.90
N TYR A 167 -7.23 -12.51 -6.62
CA TYR A 167 -7.70 -13.60 -5.75
C TYR A 167 -7.76 -13.13 -4.32
N HIS A 168 -8.78 -13.55 -3.60
CA HIS A 168 -8.82 -13.48 -2.14
C HIS A 168 -9.56 -14.69 -1.60
N THR A 169 -9.12 -15.18 -0.45
CA THR A 169 -9.81 -16.26 0.25
C THR A 169 -11.19 -15.75 0.68
N ASN A 170 -12.25 -16.33 0.12
CA ASN A 170 -13.62 -15.92 0.40
C ASN A 170 -14.27 -16.94 1.34
N GLN A 171 -14.67 -16.50 2.52
CA GLN A 171 -15.60 -17.28 3.33
C GLN A 171 -17.02 -16.84 3.05
N SER A 172 -17.85 -17.78 2.63
CA SER A 172 -19.22 -17.53 2.17
C SER A 172 -20.17 -16.90 3.20
N ALA A 173 -19.80 -16.86 4.48
CA ALA A 173 -20.64 -16.32 5.55
C ALA A 173 -20.41 -14.83 5.86
N TYR A 174 -19.19 -14.30 5.62
CA TYR A 174 -18.85 -12.91 6.00
C TYR A 174 -17.98 -12.24 4.95
N LYS A 175 -18.37 -11.04 4.52
CA LYS A 175 -17.60 -10.26 3.54
C LYS A 175 -16.42 -9.58 4.21
N THR A 176 -15.22 -9.76 3.67
CA THR A 176 -14.03 -9.00 4.06
C THR A 176 -14.23 -7.52 3.73
N LEU A 177 -14.13 -6.65 4.74
CA LEU A 177 -14.27 -5.20 4.56
C LEU A 177 -12.95 -4.51 4.22
N PHE A 178 -11.84 -5.10 4.63
CA PHE A 178 -10.52 -4.51 4.42
C PHE A 178 -9.44 -5.58 4.27
N VAL A 179 -8.65 -5.44 3.20
CA VAL A 179 -7.44 -6.23 2.96
C VAL A 179 -6.22 -5.34 3.14
N PRO A 180 -5.28 -5.68 4.04
CA PRO A 180 -4.04 -4.93 4.21
C PRO A 180 -3.28 -4.74 2.90
N GLY A 181 -2.90 -3.49 2.60
CA GLY A 181 -2.23 -3.12 1.36
C GLY A 181 -3.15 -2.90 0.15
N PHE A 182 -4.36 -3.43 0.13
CA PHE A 182 -5.32 -3.25 -0.97
C PHE A 182 -6.44 -2.26 -0.63
N GLY A 183 -6.97 -2.34 0.58
CA GLY A 183 -8.15 -1.57 0.99
C GLY A 183 -9.45 -2.37 0.95
N ASN A 184 -10.51 -1.80 0.40
CA ASN A 184 -11.83 -2.46 0.32
C ASN A 184 -11.91 -3.40 -0.89
N PRO A 185 -12.06 -4.72 -0.69
CA PRO A 185 -12.08 -5.69 -1.78
C PRO A 185 -13.46 -5.85 -2.44
N LEU A 186 -14.52 -5.23 -1.93
CA LEU A 186 -15.89 -5.48 -2.38
C LEU A 186 -16.12 -5.15 -3.86
N ASN A 187 -15.42 -4.17 -4.40
CA ASN A 187 -15.54 -3.75 -5.80
C ASN A 187 -14.49 -4.41 -6.71
N GLY A 188 -13.61 -5.25 -6.17
CA GLY A 188 -12.51 -5.86 -6.92
C GLY A 188 -11.43 -4.89 -7.42
N ALA A 189 -11.64 -3.57 -7.25
CA ALA A 189 -10.72 -2.52 -7.63
C ALA A 189 -10.53 -1.50 -6.50
N SER A 190 -9.35 -0.91 -6.42
CA SER A 190 -9.02 0.11 -5.43
C SER A 190 -8.15 1.20 -6.06
N LEU A 191 -8.34 2.44 -5.61
CA LEU A 191 -7.55 3.60 -6.03
C LEU A 191 -7.14 4.39 -4.80
N TRP A 192 -5.85 4.75 -4.71
CA TRP A 192 -5.36 5.58 -3.60
C TRP A 192 -4.13 6.38 -3.99
N VAL A 193 -3.84 7.38 -3.17
CA VAL A 193 -2.63 8.21 -3.26
C VAL A 193 -1.71 7.85 -2.11
N ASN A 194 -0.41 7.82 -2.36
CA ASN A 194 0.62 7.60 -1.37
C ASN A 194 1.64 8.74 -1.39
N TYR A 195 2.14 9.16 -0.24
CA TYR A 195 3.24 10.11 -0.09
C TYR A 195 4.37 9.45 0.68
N SER A 196 5.60 9.65 0.21
CA SER A 196 6.76 9.00 0.78
C SER A 196 7.94 9.95 0.92
N VAL A 197 8.79 9.64 1.89
CA VAL A 197 10.13 10.21 2.02
C VAL A 197 11.14 9.12 1.72
N GLY A 198 12.11 9.42 0.86
CA GLY A 198 13.14 8.48 0.45
C GLY A 198 14.55 9.00 0.62
N TYR A 199 15.46 8.13 0.98
CA TYR A 199 16.88 8.42 1.03
C TYR A 199 17.66 7.55 0.03
N LYS A 200 18.56 8.20 -0.70
CA LYS A 200 19.44 7.56 -1.70
C LYS A 200 20.83 7.32 -1.12
N PHE A 201 21.31 6.10 -1.21
CA PHE A 201 22.64 5.67 -0.82
C PHE A 201 23.66 5.75 -1.97
#